data_cbecf89d7811a33175b39dfc10610140
#
_entry.id   cbecf89d7811a33175b39dfc10610140
#
_cell.length_a   1.000
_cell.length_b   1.000
_cell.length_c   1.000
_cell.angle_alpha   90.00
_cell.angle_beta   90.00
_cell.angle_gamma   90.00
#
_symmetry.space_group_name_H-M   'P 1'
#
loop_
_entity.id
_entity.type
_entity.pdbx_description
1 polymer ?
#
loop_
_entity_poly.entity_id
_entity_poly.type
_entity_poly.pdbx_seq_one_letter_code
_entity_poly.pdbx_strand_id
1 'polypeptide(L)'
;LAARVDEVCRATGFLAIVGHGVAAELIADVRTAAKSFFDLPLVKKLAVKMPFTGYPYGYAPLQAEALAGSRGDQTPPDLKESFSSGPPDRALHGSGSPEQDFRFAPNLWPAEPVEFKEVWLRYYRAMSELAAR
;
A
#
# COMPACT_ATOMS: atom_id res chain seq x y z
N LEU A 1 -11.93 -3.91 25.53
CA LEU A 1 -11.43 -3.98 24.16
C LEU A 1 -9.97 -4.45 24.12
N ALA A 2 -9.05 -3.79 24.83
CA ALA A 2 -7.61 -4.10 24.81
C ALA A 2 -7.30 -5.58 25.13
N ALA A 3 -7.89 -6.14 26.18
CA ALA A 3 -7.67 -7.56 26.54
C ALA A 3 -8.11 -8.52 25.42
N ARG A 4 -9.20 -8.20 24.70
CA ARG A 4 -9.65 -9.02 23.57
C ARG A 4 -8.72 -8.92 22.37
N VAL A 5 -8.17 -7.74 22.10
CA VAL A 5 -7.16 -7.53 21.06
C VAL A 5 -5.89 -8.32 21.39
N ASP A 6 -5.40 -8.22 22.63
CA ASP A 6 -4.22 -8.98 23.09
C ASP A 6 -4.43 -10.50 22.94
N GLU A 7 -5.57 -11.03 23.37
CA GLU A 7 -5.92 -12.43 23.23
C GLU A 7 -5.88 -12.91 21.76
N VAL A 8 -6.53 -12.16 20.86
CA VAL A 8 -6.59 -12.51 19.44
C VAL A 8 -5.21 -12.42 18.79
N CYS A 9 -4.44 -11.38 19.10
CA CYS A 9 -3.09 -11.21 18.58
C CYS A 9 -2.16 -12.34 19.02
N ARG A 10 -2.30 -12.83 20.25
CA ARG A 10 -1.53 -14.00 20.76
C ARG A 10 -1.97 -15.30 20.10
N ALA A 11 -3.27 -15.47 19.83
CA ALA A 11 -3.82 -16.71 19.31
C ALA A 11 -3.55 -16.90 17.81
N THR A 12 -3.79 -15.85 17.00
CA THR A 12 -3.78 -15.94 15.53
C THR A 12 -2.93 -14.85 14.85
N GLY A 13 -2.63 -13.75 15.54
CA GLY A 13 -1.98 -12.58 14.96
C GLY A 13 -2.88 -11.72 14.06
N PHE A 14 -4.16 -12.10 13.88
CA PHE A 14 -5.09 -11.41 12.99
C PHE A 14 -6.39 -11.12 13.73
N LEU A 15 -6.94 -9.93 13.45
CA LEU A 15 -8.26 -9.55 13.95
C LEU A 15 -9.12 -8.96 12.83
N ALA A 16 -10.42 -9.18 12.92
CA ALA A 16 -11.40 -8.55 12.06
C ALA A 16 -12.32 -7.68 12.92
N ILE A 17 -12.54 -6.47 12.49
CA ILE A 17 -13.43 -5.52 13.16
C ILE A 17 -14.70 -5.31 12.36
N VAL A 18 -15.80 -5.13 13.05
CA VAL A 18 -17.11 -4.80 12.48
C VAL A 18 -17.59 -3.45 13.02
N GLY A 19 -18.52 -2.80 12.33
CA GLY A 19 -19.03 -1.49 12.75
C GLY A 19 -17.97 -0.39 12.70
N HIS A 20 -16.95 -0.55 11.86
CA HIS A 20 -15.82 0.38 11.75
C HIS A 20 -16.17 1.74 11.11
N GLY A 21 -17.38 1.90 10.52
CA GLY A 21 -17.87 3.16 9.96
C GLY A 21 -17.32 3.53 8.58
N VAL A 22 -16.45 2.69 7.99
CA VAL A 22 -16.02 2.90 6.60
C VAL A 22 -17.12 2.42 5.65
N ALA A 23 -17.52 3.28 4.71
CA ALA A 23 -18.58 2.97 3.76
C ALA A 23 -18.25 1.75 2.91
N ALA A 24 -19.20 0.81 2.80
CA ALA A 24 -19.01 -0.41 1.99
C ALA A 24 -18.76 -0.09 0.52
N GLU A 25 -19.39 0.96 0.00
CA GLU A 25 -19.22 1.47 -1.35
C GLU A 25 -17.77 1.90 -1.60
N LEU A 26 -17.15 2.60 -0.65
CA LEU A 26 -15.75 3.02 -0.77
C LEU A 26 -14.80 1.82 -0.81
N ILE A 27 -15.11 0.77 -0.03
CA ILE A 27 -14.35 -0.48 -0.07
C ILE A 27 -14.50 -1.18 -1.43
N ALA A 28 -15.72 -1.18 -1.99
CA ALA A 28 -15.98 -1.73 -3.31
C ALA A 28 -15.27 -0.93 -4.40
N ASP A 29 -15.32 0.40 -4.33
CA ASP A 29 -14.67 1.30 -5.29
C ASP A 29 -13.15 1.07 -5.34
N VAL A 30 -12.49 1.02 -4.18
CA VAL A 30 -11.02 0.81 -4.14
C VAL A 30 -10.63 -0.58 -4.66
N ARG A 31 -11.44 -1.61 -4.39
CA ARG A 31 -11.20 -2.95 -4.93
C ARG A 31 -11.36 -2.99 -6.45
N THR A 32 -12.37 -2.30 -6.97
CA THR A 32 -12.60 -2.18 -8.41
C THR A 32 -11.46 -1.42 -9.08
N ALA A 33 -11.06 -0.27 -8.54
CA ALA A 33 -9.96 0.53 -9.06
C ALA A 33 -8.63 -0.26 -9.01
N ALA A 34 -8.35 -0.97 -7.92
CA ALA A 34 -7.17 -1.82 -7.79
C ALA A 34 -7.18 -2.95 -8.84
N LYS A 35 -8.31 -3.65 -8.99
CA LYS A 35 -8.43 -4.70 -10.01
C LYS A 35 -8.20 -4.14 -11.41
N SER A 36 -8.82 -3.01 -11.75
CA SER A 36 -8.65 -2.36 -13.05
C SER A 36 -7.19 -1.97 -13.32
N PHE A 37 -6.45 -1.52 -12.30
CA PHE A 37 -5.03 -1.24 -12.42
C PHE A 37 -4.21 -2.51 -12.68
N PHE A 38 -4.43 -3.59 -11.91
CA PHE A 38 -3.67 -4.83 -12.08
C PHE A 38 -4.01 -5.56 -13.38
N ASP A 39 -5.19 -5.36 -13.95
CA ASP A 39 -5.60 -5.88 -15.26
C ASP A 39 -4.98 -5.09 -16.44
N LEU A 40 -4.32 -3.96 -16.19
CA LEU A 40 -3.64 -3.19 -17.26
C LEU A 40 -2.49 -3.98 -17.88
N PRO A 41 -2.19 -3.72 -19.16
CA PRO A 41 -0.96 -4.21 -19.78
C PRO A 41 0.28 -3.84 -18.97
N LEU A 42 1.25 -4.75 -18.90
CA LEU A 42 2.46 -4.57 -18.08
C LEU A 42 3.17 -3.24 -18.36
N VAL A 43 3.23 -2.79 -19.60
CA VAL A 43 3.88 -1.52 -19.97
C VAL A 43 3.26 -0.32 -19.25
N LYS A 44 1.94 -0.32 -19.03
CA LYS A 44 1.26 0.75 -18.31
C LYS A 44 1.53 0.69 -16.81
N LYS A 45 1.57 -0.50 -16.22
CA LYS A 45 1.96 -0.69 -14.82
C LYS A 45 3.40 -0.29 -14.56
N LEU A 46 4.31 -0.62 -15.49
CA LEU A 46 5.74 -0.25 -15.39
C LEU A 46 5.99 1.26 -15.46
N ALA A 47 5.07 2.07 -15.99
CA ALA A 47 5.18 3.53 -15.98
C ALA A 47 5.25 4.12 -14.55
N VAL A 48 4.73 3.39 -13.55
CA VAL A 48 4.79 3.76 -12.13
C VAL A 48 5.60 2.77 -11.30
N LYS A 49 6.51 2.04 -11.94
CA LYS A 49 7.45 1.17 -11.24
C LYS A 49 8.32 1.98 -10.27
N MET A 50 8.65 1.40 -9.14
CA MET A 50 9.64 1.94 -8.22
C MET A 50 10.94 2.28 -8.96
N PRO A 51 11.46 3.52 -8.87
CA PRO A 51 12.58 4.00 -9.70
C PRO A 51 13.91 3.32 -9.36
N PHE A 52 14.06 2.82 -8.13
CA PHE A 52 15.23 2.09 -7.67
C PHE A 52 14.86 1.15 -6.51
N THR A 53 15.72 0.18 -6.25
CA THR A 53 15.56 -0.76 -5.13
C THR A 53 15.52 -0.02 -3.79
N GLY A 54 14.48 -0.27 -3.00
CA GLY A 54 14.26 0.39 -1.72
C GLY A 54 13.42 1.66 -1.80
N TYR A 55 12.97 2.09 -2.99
CA TYR A 55 11.95 3.14 -3.07
C TYR A 55 10.61 2.62 -2.53
N PRO A 56 9.92 3.35 -1.62
CA PRO A 56 8.83 2.76 -0.85
C PRO A 56 7.49 2.67 -1.60
N TYR A 57 7.31 3.44 -2.66
CA TYR A 57 6.01 3.62 -3.32
C TYR A 57 6.04 3.31 -4.80
N GLY A 58 4.88 2.97 -5.36
CA GLY A 58 4.71 2.62 -6.75
C GLY A 58 4.45 1.13 -6.99
N TYR A 59 4.62 0.70 -8.22
CA TYR A 59 4.38 -0.66 -8.65
C TYR A 59 5.64 -1.53 -8.53
N ALA A 60 5.49 -2.66 -7.87
CA ALA A 60 6.48 -3.74 -7.85
C ALA A 60 5.98 -4.88 -8.75
N PRO A 61 6.69 -5.23 -9.84
CA PRO A 61 6.29 -6.31 -10.73
C PRO A 61 6.48 -7.68 -10.07
N LEU A 62 5.94 -8.72 -10.72
CA LEU A 62 6.17 -10.11 -10.32
C LEU A 62 7.67 -10.37 -10.10
N GLN A 63 8.00 -11.10 -9.05
CA GLN A 63 9.37 -11.48 -8.70
C GLN A 63 10.30 -10.30 -8.32
N ALA A 64 9.75 -9.11 -8.07
CA ALA A 64 10.54 -7.97 -7.62
C ALA A 64 10.91 -8.04 -6.13
N GLU A 65 10.20 -8.83 -5.35
CA GLU A 65 10.36 -8.94 -3.90
C GLU A 65 10.60 -10.39 -3.48
N ALA A 66 11.47 -10.58 -2.49
CA ALA A 66 11.67 -11.85 -1.80
C ALA A 66 11.73 -11.58 -0.30
N LEU A 67 10.71 -11.97 0.44
CA LEU A 67 10.64 -11.73 1.89
C LEU A 67 11.83 -12.35 2.64
N ALA A 68 12.27 -13.52 2.22
CA ALA A 68 13.41 -14.18 2.83
C ALA A 68 14.77 -13.50 2.53
N GLY A 69 14.86 -12.73 1.45
CA GLY A 69 16.05 -11.93 1.14
C GLY A 69 16.37 -10.90 2.23
N SER A 70 15.35 -10.38 2.94
CA SER A 70 15.53 -9.49 4.09
C SER A 70 16.17 -10.17 5.31
N ARG A 71 16.19 -11.50 5.34
CA ARG A 71 16.82 -12.33 6.39
C ARG A 71 18.14 -12.95 5.96
N GLY A 72 18.61 -12.62 4.76
CA GLY A 72 19.83 -13.20 4.20
C GLY A 72 19.65 -14.58 3.55
N ASP A 73 18.43 -15.11 3.50
CA ASP A 73 18.13 -16.40 2.89
C ASP A 73 17.96 -16.27 1.37
N GLN A 74 18.56 -17.16 0.60
CA GLN A 74 18.32 -17.26 -0.83
C GLN A 74 17.07 -18.11 -1.08
N THR A 75 15.95 -17.46 -1.32
CA THR A 75 14.72 -18.11 -1.76
C THR A 75 14.28 -17.60 -3.12
N PRO A 76 13.50 -18.39 -3.88
CA PRO A 76 12.85 -17.87 -5.07
C PRO A 76 12.04 -16.61 -4.76
N PRO A 77 11.99 -15.64 -5.66
CA PRO A 77 11.19 -14.42 -5.45
C PRO A 77 9.70 -14.73 -5.38
N ASP A 78 8.96 -13.88 -4.69
CA ASP A 78 7.51 -14.01 -4.50
C ASP A 78 6.76 -13.89 -5.84
N LEU A 79 5.81 -14.79 -6.06
CA LEU A 79 4.91 -14.77 -7.23
C LEU A 79 3.75 -13.78 -6.99
N LYS A 80 4.08 -12.54 -6.65
CA LYS A 80 3.13 -11.45 -6.45
C LYS A 80 3.55 -10.21 -7.21
N GLU A 81 2.59 -9.38 -7.55
CA GLU A 81 2.80 -7.99 -7.92
C GLU A 81 2.10 -7.11 -6.87
N SER A 82 2.60 -5.93 -6.62
CA SER A 82 2.05 -5.04 -5.62
C SER A 82 2.08 -3.57 -6.05
N PHE A 83 1.21 -2.76 -5.44
CA PHE A 83 1.23 -1.31 -5.55
C PHE A 83 1.17 -0.71 -4.16
N SER A 84 2.11 0.20 -3.87
CA SER A 84 2.22 0.85 -2.57
C SER A 84 2.12 2.37 -2.69
N SER A 85 1.48 3.00 -1.72
CA SER A 85 1.45 4.46 -1.59
C SER A 85 1.64 4.89 -0.14
N GLY A 86 2.25 6.04 0.05
CA GLY A 86 2.39 6.69 1.35
C GLY A 86 1.33 7.76 1.61
N PRO A 87 1.48 8.52 2.71
CA PRO A 87 0.58 9.60 3.08
C PRO A 87 0.42 10.62 1.96
N PRO A 88 -0.81 10.97 1.55
CA PRO A 88 -1.05 11.83 0.39
C PRO A 88 -0.77 13.30 0.63
N ASP A 89 -0.90 13.76 1.86
CA ASP A 89 -1.07 15.18 2.20
C ASP A 89 0.17 15.80 2.89
N ARG A 90 1.31 15.13 2.85
CA ARG A 90 2.53 15.71 3.41
C ARG A 90 3.36 16.43 2.36
N ALA A 91 3.64 17.70 2.64
CA ALA A 91 4.62 18.45 1.90
C ALA A 91 5.95 17.68 1.87
N LEU A 92 6.51 17.53 0.68
CA LEU A 92 7.82 16.94 0.43
C LEU A 92 8.90 17.89 0.98
N HIS A 93 9.01 17.97 2.28
CA HIS A 93 10.12 18.66 2.89
C HIS A 93 11.23 17.63 3.08
N GLY A 94 12.23 17.70 2.24
CA GLY A 94 13.48 17.03 2.50
C GLY A 94 13.95 17.45 3.90
N SER A 95 13.97 16.50 4.81
CA SER A 95 14.27 16.79 6.23
C SER A 95 15.74 16.63 6.53
N GLY A 96 16.52 16.17 5.54
CA GLY A 96 17.93 15.85 5.71
C GLY A 96 18.19 14.56 6.50
N SER A 97 17.14 13.79 6.80
CA SER A 97 17.26 12.44 7.38
C SER A 97 16.83 11.40 6.36
N PRO A 98 17.67 10.39 6.05
CA PRO A 98 17.35 9.32 5.10
C PRO A 98 16.03 8.60 5.42
N GLU A 99 15.70 8.41 6.73
CA GLU A 99 14.47 7.77 7.17
C GLU A 99 13.24 8.61 6.84
N GLN A 100 13.36 9.93 6.96
CA GLN A 100 12.27 10.85 6.62
C GLN A 100 12.12 10.98 5.12
N ASP A 101 13.20 11.04 4.38
CA ASP A 101 13.20 11.07 2.91
C ASP A 101 12.57 9.80 2.34
N PHE A 102 12.83 8.64 2.95
CA PHE A 102 12.16 7.38 2.63
C PHE A 102 10.66 7.45 2.91
N ARG A 103 10.27 7.88 4.12
CA ARG A 103 8.86 7.93 4.55
C ARG A 103 8.03 8.91 3.74
N PHE A 104 8.64 9.99 3.26
CA PHE A 104 7.98 11.08 2.53
C PHE A 104 8.33 11.11 1.05
N ALA A 105 8.87 10.03 0.53
CA ALA A 105 9.09 9.89 -0.90
C ALA A 105 7.80 10.17 -1.69
N PRO A 106 7.88 10.78 -2.88
CA PRO A 106 6.72 11.03 -3.71
C PRO A 106 5.92 9.78 -4.05
N ASN A 107 4.60 9.87 -3.99
CA ASN A 107 3.74 8.82 -4.51
C ASN A 107 3.80 8.78 -6.05
N LEU A 108 3.84 7.59 -6.61
CA LEU A 108 3.81 7.35 -8.05
C LEU A 108 2.39 6.92 -8.46
N TRP A 109 1.64 7.83 -9.08
CA TRP A 109 0.26 7.55 -9.46
C TRP A 109 0.15 7.14 -10.92
N PRO A 110 -0.57 6.04 -11.24
CA PRO A 110 -0.81 5.65 -12.62
C PRO A 110 -1.73 6.66 -13.31
N ALA A 111 -1.54 6.85 -14.61
CA ALA A 111 -2.44 7.65 -15.44
C ALA A 111 -3.79 6.94 -15.69
N GLU A 112 -3.80 5.63 -15.59
CA GLU A 112 -4.98 4.77 -15.79
C GLU A 112 -5.07 3.71 -14.67
N PRO A 113 -6.28 3.32 -14.23
CA PRO A 113 -7.54 3.98 -14.55
C PRO A 113 -7.60 5.40 -13.96
N VAL A 114 -8.34 6.29 -14.62
CA VAL A 114 -8.35 7.74 -14.29
C VAL A 114 -8.79 8.00 -12.84
N GLU A 115 -9.75 7.22 -12.35
CA GLU A 115 -10.30 7.31 -10.99
C GLU A 115 -9.38 6.72 -9.90
N PHE A 116 -8.34 5.97 -10.27
CA PHE A 116 -7.50 5.22 -9.33
C PHE A 116 -6.97 6.08 -8.19
N LYS A 117 -6.34 7.20 -8.52
CA LYS A 117 -5.75 8.11 -7.53
C LYS A 117 -6.80 8.66 -6.57
N GLU A 118 -7.92 9.15 -7.09
CA GLU A 118 -8.97 9.78 -6.27
C GLU A 118 -9.59 8.77 -5.31
N VAL A 119 -9.98 7.60 -5.81
CA VAL A 119 -10.56 6.53 -5.00
C VAL A 119 -9.57 6.07 -3.93
N TRP A 120 -8.30 5.90 -4.29
CA TRP A 120 -7.25 5.49 -3.37
C TRP A 120 -7.04 6.50 -2.24
N LEU A 121 -7.01 7.80 -2.55
CA LEU A 121 -6.86 8.87 -1.56
C LEU A 121 -8.04 8.94 -0.59
N ARG A 122 -9.26 8.78 -1.09
CA ARG A 122 -10.47 8.70 -0.24
C ARG A 122 -10.39 7.52 0.72
N TYR A 123 -10.00 6.35 0.22
CA TYR A 123 -9.84 5.15 1.04
C TYR A 123 -8.72 5.32 2.06
N TYR A 124 -7.58 5.87 1.67
CA TYR A 124 -6.45 6.13 2.58
C TYR A 124 -6.87 7.02 3.75
N ARG A 125 -7.61 8.11 3.48
CA ARG A 125 -8.12 9.00 4.54
C ARG A 125 -9.06 8.26 5.49
N ALA A 126 -10.02 7.52 4.95
CA ALA A 126 -10.94 6.73 5.77
C ALA A 126 -10.23 5.70 6.66
N MET A 127 -9.18 5.05 6.14
CA MET A 127 -8.35 4.13 6.94
C MET A 127 -7.52 4.86 7.99
N SER A 128 -6.98 6.04 7.68
CA SER A 128 -6.24 6.86 8.64
C SER A 128 -7.12 7.34 9.79
N GLU A 129 -8.35 7.76 9.49
CA GLU A 129 -9.34 8.15 10.50
C GLU A 129 -9.75 6.95 11.37
N LEU A 130 -9.91 5.78 10.78
CA LEU A 130 -10.19 4.55 11.53
C LEU A 130 -9.03 4.17 12.45
N ALA A 131 -7.81 4.28 11.97
CA ALA A 131 -6.61 3.95 12.75
C ALA A 131 -6.33 4.92 13.90
N ALA A 132 -6.89 6.12 13.85
CA ALA A 132 -6.76 7.15 14.91
C ALA A 132 -7.75 6.99 16.07
N ARG A 133 -8.70 6.05 16.00
CA ARG A 133 -9.72 5.76 17.03
C ARG A 133 -9.25 4.71 18.02
#